data_d8daec83586727ba6caaf5de3400f6ef
#
_entry.id   d8daec83586727ba6caaf5de3400f6ef
#
_cell.length_a   1.000
_cell.length_b   1.000
_cell.length_c   1.000
_cell.angle_alpha   90.00
_cell.angle_beta   90.00
_cell.angle_gamma   90.00
#
_symmetry.space_group_name_H-M   'P 1'
#
loop_
_entity.id
_entity.type
_entity.pdbx_description
1 polymer ?
#
loop_
_entity_poly.entity_id
_entity_poly.type
_entity_poly.pdbx_seq_one_letter_code
_entity_poly.pdbx_strand_id
1 'polypeptide(L)'
;MLASVWRLSVSERGDDRRRRIVAHSLGRHNGTEGHPDDWRPISVFAHGPPRLAWLRGPLIGGLNGGMAWGWLYVSHLWIQSPMRGKGLGAELMARGEQLARQYGMRGAHLTTASFQARGFYEKQGYSVFGELEDMPPGETLFYMKKRF
;
A
#
# COMPACT_ATOMS: atom_id res chain seq x y z
N MET A 1 15.88 -8.09 -44.59
CA MET A 1 15.80 -7.97 -43.11
C MET A 1 15.82 -6.50 -42.78
N LEU A 2 14.72 -5.96 -42.24
CA LEU A 2 14.71 -4.61 -41.71
C LEU A 2 15.53 -4.63 -40.40
N ALA A 3 16.63 -3.87 -40.36
CA ALA A 3 17.40 -3.68 -39.14
C ALA A 3 16.46 -3.14 -38.05
N SER A 4 16.50 -3.69 -36.82
CA SER A 4 15.66 -3.19 -35.74
C SER A 4 15.98 -1.71 -35.49
N VAL A 5 14.94 -0.89 -35.42
CA VAL A 5 15.03 0.58 -35.21
C VAL A 5 15.45 0.93 -33.78
N TRP A 6 15.54 -0.03 -32.88
CA TRP A 6 15.87 0.17 -31.46
C TRP A 6 16.97 -0.77 -30.98
N ARG A 7 17.64 -0.33 -29.91
CA ARG A 7 18.59 -1.14 -29.13
C ARG A 7 18.07 -1.28 -27.70
N LEU A 8 18.21 -2.45 -27.11
CA LEU A 8 17.87 -2.72 -25.72
C LEU A 8 19.14 -2.62 -24.85
N SER A 9 18.97 -2.11 -23.63
CA SER A 9 19.98 -2.15 -22.58
C SER A 9 19.33 -2.53 -21.24
N VAL A 10 20.10 -3.23 -20.39
CA VAL A 10 19.66 -3.65 -19.06
C VAL A 10 20.53 -2.95 -18.02
N SER A 11 19.93 -2.49 -16.92
CA SER A 11 20.62 -1.92 -15.78
C SER A 11 20.20 -2.66 -14.51
N GLU A 12 21.11 -3.42 -13.92
CA GLU A 12 20.88 -4.17 -12.68
C GLU A 12 20.96 -3.28 -11.43
N ARG A 13 21.68 -2.16 -11.50
CA ARG A 13 21.83 -1.21 -10.38
C ARG A 13 20.75 -0.16 -10.32
N GLY A 14 19.81 -0.20 -11.27
CA GLY A 14 18.81 0.85 -11.47
C GLY A 14 19.42 2.11 -12.10
N ASP A 15 18.58 2.85 -12.79
CA ASP A 15 18.88 4.18 -13.34
C ASP A 15 17.70 5.08 -12.97
N ASP A 16 17.84 5.81 -11.89
CA ASP A 16 16.75 6.62 -11.33
C ASP A 16 16.24 7.69 -12.30
N ARG A 17 17.12 8.22 -13.16
CA ARG A 17 16.71 9.18 -14.18
C ARG A 17 15.84 8.52 -15.24
N ARG A 18 16.27 7.39 -15.79
CA ARG A 18 15.51 6.65 -16.81
C ARG A 18 14.23 6.05 -16.25
N ARG A 19 14.28 5.53 -15.01
CA ARG A 19 13.08 5.05 -14.29
C ARG A 19 12.03 6.15 -14.16
N ARG A 20 12.42 7.37 -13.76
CA ARG A 20 11.50 8.54 -13.70
C ARG A 20 10.95 8.91 -15.08
N ILE A 21 11.76 8.86 -16.14
CA ILE A 21 11.29 9.12 -17.50
C ILE A 21 10.22 8.10 -17.90
N VAL A 22 10.43 6.80 -17.66
CA VAL A 22 9.45 5.74 -17.95
C VAL A 22 8.16 5.98 -17.19
N ALA A 23 8.24 6.18 -15.87
CA ALA A 23 7.07 6.43 -15.03
C ALA A 23 6.30 7.69 -15.46
N HIS A 24 7.00 8.81 -15.70
CA HIS A 24 6.38 10.05 -16.15
C HIS A 24 5.74 9.93 -17.54
N SER A 25 6.39 9.22 -18.46
CA SER A 25 5.87 9.01 -19.81
C SER A 25 4.59 8.16 -19.79
N LEU A 26 4.55 7.11 -18.95
CA LEU A 26 3.34 6.31 -18.72
C LEU A 26 2.23 7.16 -18.09
N GLY A 27 2.55 7.96 -17.07
CA GLY A 27 1.57 8.84 -16.41
C GLY A 27 0.96 9.85 -17.40
N ARG A 28 1.76 10.42 -18.31
CA ARG A 28 1.24 11.30 -19.38
C ARG A 28 0.33 10.54 -20.34
N HIS A 29 0.72 9.34 -20.75
CA HIS A 29 -0.11 8.50 -21.63
C HIS A 29 -1.46 8.19 -20.95
N ASN A 30 -1.45 7.76 -19.70
CA ASN A 30 -2.67 7.51 -18.94
C ASN A 30 -3.55 8.76 -18.86
N GLY A 31 -2.95 9.94 -18.70
CA GLY A 31 -3.67 11.22 -18.71
C GLY A 31 -4.37 11.50 -20.04
N THR A 32 -3.75 11.18 -21.18
CA THR A 32 -4.39 11.31 -22.49
C THR A 32 -5.54 10.34 -22.71
N GLU A 33 -5.51 9.17 -22.05
CA GLU A 33 -6.61 8.20 -22.03
C GLU A 33 -7.70 8.53 -20.98
N GLY A 34 -7.62 9.68 -20.33
CA GLY A 34 -8.59 10.11 -19.31
C GLY A 34 -8.34 9.54 -17.91
N HIS A 35 -7.19 8.93 -17.67
CA HIS A 35 -6.80 8.33 -16.39
C HIS A 35 -5.51 8.94 -15.86
N PRO A 36 -5.52 10.22 -15.42
CA PRO A 36 -4.32 10.88 -14.90
C PRO A 36 -3.81 10.19 -13.63
N ASP A 37 -2.52 10.37 -13.35
CA ASP A 37 -1.94 9.96 -12.07
C ASP A 37 -2.51 10.87 -10.98
N ASP A 38 -3.39 10.30 -10.16
CA ASP A 38 -4.07 10.95 -9.04
C ASP A 38 -3.57 10.42 -7.68
N TRP A 39 -2.36 9.83 -7.65
CA TRP A 39 -1.80 9.25 -6.43
C TRP A 39 -1.71 10.26 -5.29
N ARG A 40 -2.35 9.94 -4.19
CA ARG A 40 -2.35 10.72 -2.96
C ARG A 40 -1.87 9.86 -1.80
N PRO A 41 -0.65 10.08 -1.28
CA PRO A 41 -0.13 9.31 -0.16
C PRO A 41 -0.94 9.59 1.12
N ILE A 42 -1.09 8.57 1.95
CA ILE A 42 -1.67 8.68 3.29
C ILE A 42 -0.81 7.97 4.32
N SER A 43 -0.85 8.47 5.55
CA SER A 43 -0.30 7.79 6.71
C SER A 43 -1.18 8.04 7.93
N VAL A 44 -1.34 7.00 8.75
CA VAL A 44 -2.02 7.09 10.05
C VAL A 44 -1.03 6.62 11.11
N PHE A 45 -0.83 7.40 12.16
CA PHE A 45 0.17 7.10 13.19
C PHE A 45 -0.50 6.96 14.55
N ALA A 46 -0.05 5.97 15.32
CA ALA A 46 -0.39 5.79 16.72
C ALA A 46 0.81 6.10 17.60
N HIS A 47 0.60 6.94 18.59
CA HIS A 47 1.62 7.35 19.56
C HIS A 47 1.25 6.84 20.95
N GLY A 48 2.24 6.36 21.68
CA GLY A 48 2.12 6.06 23.09
C GLY A 48 2.04 7.33 23.96
N PRO A 49 1.92 7.18 25.29
CA PRO A 49 1.89 8.32 26.20
C PRO A 49 3.18 9.15 26.08
N PRO A 50 3.08 10.48 26.05
CA PRO A 50 4.26 11.35 26.02
C PRO A 50 4.98 11.29 27.36
N ARG A 51 6.31 11.40 27.32
CA ARG A 51 7.12 11.55 28.57
C ARG A 51 6.93 12.92 29.23
N LEU A 52 6.61 13.93 28.46
CA LEU A 52 6.35 15.30 28.87
C LEU A 52 5.09 15.80 28.14
N ALA A 53 4.25 16.57 28.79
CA ALA A 53 2.92 16.97 28.31
C ALA A 53 2.91 17.68 26.94
N TRP A 54 4.02 18.31 26.54
CA TRP A 54 4.14 19.03 25.25
C TRP A 54 4.85 18.22 24.15
N LEU A 55 5.26 16.96 24.43
CA LEU A 55 5.88 16.08 23.44
C LEU A 55 4.88 15.06 22.91
N ARG A 56 5.00 14.71 21.64
CA ARG A 56 4.35 13.50 21.14
C ARG A 56 5.03 12.29 21.75
N GLY A 57 4.25 11.31 22.19
CA GLY A 57 4.76 10.03 22.64
C GLY A 57 5.48 9.25 21.54
N PRO A 58 6.19 8.17 21.89
CA PRO A 58 6.87 7.32 20.90
C PRO A 58 5.88 6.72 19.92
N LEU A 59 6.32 6.51 18.68
CA LEU A 59 5.53 5.81 17.66
C LEU A 59 5.37 4.34 18.09
N ILE A 60 4.12 3.88 18.24
CA ILE A 60 3.77 2.50 18.64
C ILE A 60 3.05 1.71 17.56
N GLY A 61 2.67 2.36 16.46
CA GLY A 61 2.06 1.73 15.31
C GLY A 61 1.79 2.72 14.19
N GLY A 62 1.53 2.22 12.99
CA GLY A 62 1.17 3.07 11.87
C GLY A 62 0.74 2.27 10.65
N LEU A 63 0.03 2.97 9.79
CA LEU A 63 -0.40 2.53 8.47
C LEU A 63 0.15 3.52 7.44
N ASN A 64 0.74 3.00 6.37
CA ASN A 64 1.11 3.76 5.19
C ASN A 64 0.36 3.22 3.96
N GLY A 65 0.07 4.11 3.04
CA GLY A 65 -0.60 3.76 1.81
C GLY A 65 -0.77 4.95 0.88
N GLY A 66 -1.71 4.83 -0.03
CA GLY A 66 -2.08 5.91 -0.92
C GLY A 66 -3.42 5.63 -1.60
N MET A 67 -4.02 6.68 -2.10
CA MET A 67 -5.29 6.63 -2.83
C MET A 67 -5.02 6.97 -4.30
N ALA A 68 -5.53 6.14 -5.19
CA ALA A 68 -5.51 6.37 -6.63
C ALA A 68 -6.66 5.61 -7.30
N TRP A 69 -7.18 6.14 -8.37
CA TRP A 69 -8.20 5.51 -9.24
C TRP A 69 -9.39 4.93 -8.47
N GLY A 70 -9.79 5.63 -7.43
CA GLY A 70 -10.96 5.27 -6.62
C GLY A 70 -10.71 4.17 -5.58
N TRP A 71 -9.45 3.82 -5.27
CA TRP A 71 -9.10 2.82 -4.28
C TRP A 71 -8.02 3.30 -3.32
N LEU A 72 -8.12 2.84 -2.06
CA LEU A 72 -7.05 2.92 -1.08
C LEU A 72 -6.13 1.70 -1.26
N TYR A 73 -4.84 1.91 -1.46
CA TYR A 73 -3.82 0.88 -1.32
C TYR A 73 -3.15 0.99 0.04
N VAL A 74 -3.21 -0.05 0.86
CA VAL A 74 -2.47 -0.13 2.12
C VAL A 74 -1.16 -0.87 1.86
N SER A 75 -0.05 -0.14 1.92
CA SER A 75 1.28 -0.68 1.63
C SER A 75 1.95 -1.29 2.86
N HIS A 76 1.75 -0.69 4.04
CA HIS A 76 2.37 -1.15 5.29
C HIS A 76 1.40 -0.93 6.45
N LEU A 77 1.30 -1.94 7.32
CA LEU A 77 0.68 -1.84 8.63
C LEU A 77 1.65 -2.44 9.65
N TRP A 78 2.05 -1.63 10.62
CA TRP A 78 2.97 -2.07 11.66
C TRP A 78 2.47 -1.70 13.05
N ILE A 79 2.60 -2.63 13.98
CA ILE A 79 2.28 -2.47 15.41
C ILE A 79 3.46 -2.96 16.23
N GLN A 80 3.91 -2.12 17.14
CA GLN A 80 4.95 -2.48 18.11
C GLN A 80 4.52 -3.71 18.91
N SER A 81 5.44 -4.68 19.10
CA SER A 81 5.11 -5.99 19.69
C SER A 81 4.29 -5.94 21.00
N PRO A 82 4.61 -5.09 22.00
CA PRO A 82 3.80 -5.02 23.23
C PRO A 82 2.38 -4.49 23.04
N MET A 83 2.09 -3.88 21.89
CA MET A 83 0.78 -3.30 21.57
C MET A 83 -0.08 -4.19 20.66
N ARG A 84 0.45 -5.32 20.22
CA ARG A 84 -0.28 -6.30 19.40
C ARG A 84 -1.39 -6.97 20.20
N GLY A 85 -2.43 -7.45 19.52
CA GLY A 85 -3.56 -8.13 20.16
C GLY A 85 -4.51 -7.22 20.94
N LYS A 86 -4.29 -5.89 20.97
CA LYS A 86 -5.09 -4.91 21.72
C LYS A 86 -6.02 -4.06 20.85
N GLY A 87 -6.26 -4.44 19.60
CA GLY A 87 -7.16 -3.73 18.69
C GLY A 87 -6.54 -2.57 17.90
N LEU A 88 -5.30 -2.16 18.20
CA LEU A 88 -4.66 -1.00 17.57
C LEU A 88 -4.57 -1.14 16.04
N GLY A 89 -4.29 -2.34 15.51
CA GLY A 89 -4.25 -2.58 14.07
C GLY A 89 -5.60 -2.33 13.40
N ALA A 90 -6.69 -2.78 14.02
CA ALA A 90 -8.04 -2.57 13.53
C ALA A 90 -8.42 -1.07 13.55
N GLU A 91 -7.99 -0.34 14.57
CA GLU A 91 -8.23 1.11 14.67
C GLU A 91 -7.47 1.88 13.58
N LEU A 92 -6.19 1.55 13.33
CA LEU A 92 -5.41 2.15 12.25
C LEU A 92 -6.04 1.89 10.88
N MET A 93 -6.49 0.65 10.61
CA MET A 93 -7.21 0.31 9.39
C MET A 93 -8.50 1.11 9.25
N ALA A 94 -9.33 1.17 10.31
CA ALA A 94 -10.58 1.91 10.30
C ALA A 94 -10.36 3.42 10.03
N ARG A 95 -9.32 4.02 10.58
CA ARG A 95 -8.97 5.44 10.32
C ARG A 95 -8.53 5.67 8.88
N GLY A 96 -7.68 4.78 8.33
CA GLY A 96 -7.29 4.85 6.91
C GLY A 96 -8.49 4.69 5.97
N GLU A 97 -9.36 3.73 6.24
CA GLU A 97 -10.60 3.52 5.47
C GLU A 97 -11.58 4.68 5.59
N GLN A 98 -11.73 5.26 6.79
CA GLN A 98 -12.57 6.43 7.00
C GLN A 98 -12.10 7.62 6.16
N LEU A 99 -10.79 7.89 6.16
CA LEU A 99 -10.21 8.93 5.33
C LEU A 99 -10.45 8.65 3.85
N ALA A 100 -10.24 7.41 3.42
CA ALA A 100 -10.47 7.01 2.03
C ALA A 100 -11.93 7.24 1.59
N ARG A 101 -12.91 6.92 2.46
CA ARG A 101 -14.34 7.22 2.18
C ARG A 101 -14.60 8.71 2.03
N GLN A 102 -13.98 9.55 2.86
CA GLN A 102 -14.12 11.03 2.76
C GLN A 102 -13.59 11.56 1.42
N TYR A 103 -12.61 10.87 0.82
CA TYR A 103 -12.10 11.18 -0.53
C TYR A 103 -12.84 10.44 -1.65
N GLY A 104 -13.96 9.78 -1.36
CA GLY A 104 -14.78 9.10 -2.36
C GLY A 104 -14.20 7.79 -2.89
N MET A 105 -13.25 7.17 -2.17
CA MET A 105 -12.72 5.86 -2.57
C MET A 105 -13.79 4.78 -2.39
N ARG A 106 -13.84 3.83 -3.33
CA ARG A 106 -14.86 2.76 -3.40
C ARG A 106 -14.48 1.52 -2.59
N GLY A 107 -13.25 1.44 -2.12
CA GLY A 107 -12.74 0.30 -1.37
C GLY A 107 -11.27 0.44 -1.06
N ALA A 108 -10.74 -0.60 -0.42
CA ALA A 108 -9.32 -0.73 -0.13
C ALA A 108 -8.79 -2.08 -0.63
N HIS A 109 -7.50 -2.12 -0.94
CA HIS A 109 -6.79 -3.35 -1.26
C HIS A 109 -5.39 -3.34 -0.64
N LEU A 110 -4.85 -4.53 -0.46
CA LEU A 110 -3.52 -4.77 0.11
C LEU A 110 -2.97 -6.12 -0.32
N THR A 111 -1.71 -6.36 0.03
CA THR A 111 -1.13 -7.70 -0.04
C THR A 111 -0.66 -8.14 1.34
N THR A 112 -0.72 -9.44 1.62
CA THR A 112 -0.20 -10.06 2.84
C THR A 112 0.31 -11.46 2.53
N ALA A 113 1.47 -11.83 3.09
CA ALA A 113 2.02 -13.17 2.92
C ALA A 113 1.40 -14.16 3.92
N SER A 114 1.47 -15.46 3.60
CA SER A 114 0.94 -16.56 4.43
C SER A 114 1.48 -16.56 5.86
N PHE A 115 2.75 -16.14 6.06
CA PHE A 115 3.36 -16.01 7.39
C PHE A 115 2.97 -14.70 8.13
N GLN A 116 2.19 -13.82 7.51
CA GLN A 116 1.77 -12.55 8.10
C GLN A 116 0.36 -12.65 8.70
N ALA A 117 -0.54 -11.73 8.37
CA ALA A 117 -1.76 -11.49 9.11
C ALA A 117 -3.05 -11.64 8.27
N ARG A 118 -3.13 -12.62 7.34
CA ARG A 118 -4.33 -12.86 6.51
C ARG A 118 -5.60 -12.87 7.35
N GLY A 119 -5.66 -13.68 8.41
CA GLY A 119 -6.84 -13.80 9.27
C GLY A 119 -7.22 -12.49 9.99
N PHE A 120 -6.25 -11.60 10.24
CA PHE A 120 -6.54 -10.26 10.75
C PHE A 120 -7.33 -9.45 9.74
N TYR A 121 -6.92 -9.44 8.47
CA TYR A 121 -7.60 -8.69 7.42
C TYR A 121 -8.97 -9.28 7.09
N GLU A 122 -9.11 -10.60 7.11
CA GLU A 122 -10.43 -11.26 6.96
C GLU A 122 -11.42 -10.80 8.03
N LYS A 123 -10.99 -10.68 9.29
CA LYS A 123 -11.80 -10.11 10.38
C LYS A 123 -12.15 -8.64 10.18
N GLN A 124 -11.36 -7.88 9.40
CA GLN A 124 -11.69 -6.51 9.02
C GLN A 124 -12.59 -6.42 7.78
N GLY A 125 -13.04 -7.56 7.23
CA GLY A 125 -13.93 -7.62 6.08
C GLY A 125 -13.22 -7.65 4.71
N TYR A 126 -11.93 -7.93 4.69
CA TYR A 126 -11.19 -8.16 3.45
C TYR A 126 -11.36 -9.59 2.97
N SER A 127 -11.42 -9.78 1.66
CA SER A 127 -11.44 -11.09 1.00
C SER A 127 -10.28 -11.22 0.03
N VAL A 128 -9.75 -12.44 -0.09
CA VAL A 128 -8.73 -12.77 -1.09
C VAL A 128 -9.38 -12.74 -2.47
N PHE A 129 -8.71 -12.11 -3.44
CA PHE A 129 -9.13 -12.09 -4.83
C PHE A 129 -8.03 -12.55 -5.80
N GLY A 130 -6.84 -12.85 -5.30
CA GLY A 130 -5.73 -13.40 -6.06
C GLY A 130 -4.64 -13.91 -5.13
N GLU A 131 -3.85 -14.83 -5.63
CA GLU A 131 -2.74 -15.46 -4.92
C GLU A 131 -1.53 -15.54 -5.83
N LEU A 132 -0.34 -15.42 -5.26
CA LEU A 132 0.92 -15.70 -5.92
C LEU A 132 1.70 -16.68 -5.05
N GLU A 133 1.77 -17.90 -5.54
CA GLU A 133 2.51 -18.97 -4.88
C GLU A 133 4.02 -18.72 -4.93
N ASP A 134 4.75 -19.28 -3.98
CA ASP A 134 6.20 -19.23 -3.92
C ASP A 134 6.78 -17.79 -3.82
N MET A 135 6.05 -16.90 -3.16
CA MET A 135 6.46 -15.51 -2.94
C MET A 135 6.27 -15.07 -1.46
N PRO A 136 7.38 -15.06 -0.67
CA PRO A 136 8.72 -15.58 -0.96
C PRO A 136 8.74 -17.11 -1.12
N PRO A 137 9.85 -17.73 -1.54
CA PRO A 137 9.93 -19.18 -1.74
C PRO A 137 9.37 -19.99 -0.55
N GLY A 138 8.44 -20.91 -0.85
CA GLY A 138 7.74 -21.73 0.14
C GLY A 138 6.51 -21.08 0.79
N GLU A 139 6.20 -19.85 0.46
CA GLU A 139 5.07 -19.07 1.00
C GLU A 139 4.11 -18.62 -0.11
N THR A 140 2.97 -18.08 0.26
CA THR A 140 1.99 -17.52 -0.69
C THR A 140 1.72 -16.05 -0.35
N LEU A 141 1.76 -15.20 -1.35
CA LEU A 141 1.30 -13.81 -1.25
C LEU A 141 -0.18 -13.73 -1.64
N PHE A 142 -1.02 -13.23 -0.75
CA PHE A 142 -2.44 -13.02 -0.97
C PHE A 142 -2.71 -11.57 -1.37
N TYR A 143 -3.48 -11.36 -2.43
CA TYR A 143 -4.05 -10.08 -2.81
C TYR A 143 -5.46 -9.98 -2.20
N MET A 144 -5.68 -8.99 -1.36
CA MET A 144 -6.94 -8.85 -0.61
C MET A 144 -7.60 -7.51 -0.90
N LYS A 145 -8.94 -7.50 -0.90
CA LYS A 145 -9.74 -6.30 -1.11
C LYS A 145 -10.95 -6.26 -0.17
N LYS A 146 -11.44 -5.03 0.06
CA LYS A 146 -12.70 -4.73 0.74
C LYS A 146 -13.38 -3.60 0.01
N ARG A 147 -14.68 -3.74 -0.29
CA ARG A 147 -15.50 -2.63 -0.77
C ARG A 147 -16.10 -1.85 0.41
N PHE A 148 -16.24 -0.56 0.24
CA PHE A 148 -16.81 0.34 1.24
C PHE A 148 -18.31 0.49 1.12
#